data_2bb91dafff0d2f45bccbfee2d40a889b
#
_entry.id   2bb91dafff0d2f45bccbfee2d40a889b
#
_cell.length_a   1.000
_cell.length_b   1.000
_cell.length_c   1.000
_cell.angle_alpha   90.00
_cell.angle_beta   90.00
_cell.angle_gamma   90.00
#
_symmetry.space_group_name_H-M   'P 1'
#
loop_
_entity.id
_entity.type
_entity.pdbx_description
1 polymer ?
#
loop_
_entity_poly.entity_id
_entity_poly.type
_entity_poly.pdbx_seq_one_letter_code
_entity_poly.pdbx_strand_id
1 'polypeptide(L)'
;MATSFLFSLILLLITALSLPFPLHASSVDPFSVGATAVRYWNRKIPNNAPHPDFFLSLLSPLTASVSSSLSSPLSISPSICRSARLLCPNSTYFQSLSSTVFIDGCTLSYTYTFTYEHTNITVKPGIFFREQELKEGNVVRMPDIANELTTARSSFLPRSIADRIPFEAEAVKSLFGLEPNTTLAKAVDETVEQCQSSPSKGETKRCVTSAEDMIDFAVAMLGDDIVVRSTVLPNGPGESIMIGMVKGINGGKITSSVSCHEYLFPYMVYYCHSVPKIRVYEAEILSVQTKEKINSGVAICHIDTSAWNAGHPAFVALGGKPGQNEVCHWIFNGSMTWVIADKS
;
A
#
# COMPACT_ATOMS: atom_id res chain seq x y z
N MET A 1 -46.79 -44.42 -6.60
CA MET A 1 -46.70 -43.03 -7.07
C MET A 1 -46.26 -42.00 -6.00
N ALA A 2 -46.13 -42.37 -4.74
CA ALA A 2 -45.71 -41.42 -3.68
C ALA A 2 -44.19 -41.28 -3.48
N THR A 3 -43.40 -42.20 -3.98
CA THR A 3 -41.92 -42.20 -3.78
C THR A 3 -41.17 -41.34 -4.79
N SER A 4 -41.78 -41.01 -5.95
CA SER A 4 -41.16 -40.22 -6.98
C SER A 4 -41.21 -38.70 -6.69
N PHE A 5 -42.17 -38.24 -5.87
CA PHE A 5 -42.31 -36.82 -5.50
C PHE A 5 -41.36 -36.39 -4.39
N LEU A 6 -40.98 -37.30 -3.50
CA LEU A 6 -40.03 -36.98 -2.44
C LEU A 6 -38.59 -36.79 -2.99
N PHE A 7 -38.21 -37.57 -3.99
CA PHE A 7 -36.86 -37.43 -4.58
C PHE A 7 -36.68 -36.12 -5.37
N SER A 8 -37.73 -35.65 -6.06
CA SER A 8 -37.67 -34.36 -6.74
C SER A 8 -37.62 -33.15 -5.80
N LEU A 9 -38.26 -33.25 -4.63
CA LEU A 9 -38.22 -32.16 -3.63
C LEU A 9 -36.86 -32.06 -2.93
N ILE A 10 -36.22 -33.21 -2.67
CA ILE A 10 -34.89 -33.26 -2.05
C ILE A 10 -33.81 -32.75 -3.03
N LEU A 11 -33.94 -33.05 -4.33
CA LEU A 11 -33.01 -32.56 -5.36
C LEU A 11 -33.14 -31.05 -5.54
N LEU A 12 -34.31 -30.46 -5.43
CA LEU A 12 -34.53 -29.00 -5.50
C LEU A 12 -34.02 -28.26 -4.25
N LEU A 13 -34.00 -28.91 -3.09
CA LEU A 13 -33.42 -28.31 -1.87
C LEU A 13 -31.90 -28.36 -1.83
N ILE A 14 -31.26 -29.30 -2.52
CA ILE A 14 -29.80 -29.41 -2.58
C ILE A 14 -29.22 -28.41 -3.61
N THR A 15 -29.95 -28.06 -4.68
CA THR A 15 -29.51 -27.07 -5.66
C THR A 15 -29.67 -25.62 -5.19
N ALA A 16 -30.47 -25.37 -4.12
CA ALA A 16 -30.63 -24.02 -3.56
C ALA A 16 -29.53 -23.63 -2.57
N LEU A 17 -28.65 -24.56 -2.17
CA LEU A 17 -27.58 -24.33 -1.20
C LEU A 17 -26.19 -24.03 -1.81
N SER A 18 -26.10 -23.96 -3.15
CA SER A 18 -24.85 -23.66 -3.85
C SER A 18 -24.91 -22.35 -4.66
N LEU A 19 -25.66 -21.37 -4.16
CA LEU A 19 -25.46 -20.00 -4.67
C LEU A 19 -24.09 -19.51 -4.13
N PRO A 20 -23.15 -19.14 -5.01
CA PRO A 20 -21.95 -18.50 -4.54
C PRO A 20 -22.36 -17.25 -3.78
N PHE A 21 -21.89 -17.14 -2.52
CA PHE A 21 -21.98 -15.89 -1.80
C PHE A 21 -21.46 -14.79 -2.75
N PRO A 22 -22.20 -13.70 -2.97
CA PRO A 22 -21.66 -12.61 -3.75
C PRO A 22 -20.39 -12.15 -3.01
N LEU A 23 -19.25 -12.29 -3.67
CA LEU A 23 -18.06 -11.54 -3.30
C LEU A 23 -18.52 -10.09 -3.14
N HIS A 24 -18.45 -9.57 -1.93
CA HIS A 24 -18.72 -8.17 -1.65
C HIS A 24 -17.69 -7.36 -2.45
N ALA A 25 -18.03 -6.99 -3.66
CA ALA A 25 -17.40 -5.86 -4.27
C ALA A 25 -17.66 -4.68 -3.33
N SER A 26 -16.61 -4.09 -2.79
CA SER A 26 -16.69 -2.93 -1.92
C SER A 26 -17.23 -1.76 -2.76
N SER A 27 -18.55 -1.66 -2.83
CA SER A 27 -19.21 -0.56 -3.52
C SER A 27 -19.03 0.69 -2.70
N VAL A 28 -18.29 1.66 -3.23
CA VAL A 28 -18.20 3.00 -2.65
C VAL A 28 -19.59 3.62 -2.68
N ASP A 29 -20.07 4.07 -1.51
CA ASP A 29 -21.35 4.78 -1.41
C ASP A 29 -21.34 5.97 -2.40
N PRO A 30 -22.27 6.04 -3.37
CA PRO A 30 -22.30 7.08 -4.40
C PRO A 30 -22.44 8.50 -3.85
N PHE A 31 -22.91 8.64 -2.63
CA PHE A 31 -23.04 9.93 -1.91
C PHE A 31 -21.84 10.24 -1.02
N SER A 32 -20.87 9.34 -0.93
CA SER A 32 -19.65 9.56 -0.16
C SER A 32 -18.68 10.49 -0.89
N VAL A 33 -17.77 11.08 -0.13
CA VAL A 33 -16.66 11.83 -0.69
C VAL A 33 -15.72 10.92 -1.48
N GLY A 34 -15.63 9.64 -1.09
CA GLY A 34 -14.90 8.63 -1.83
C GLY A 34 -15.39 8.47 -3.28
N ALA A 35 -16.71 8.57 -3.52
CA ALA A 35 -17.25 8.57 -4.87
C ALA A 35 -16.79 9.77 -5.71
N THR A 36 -16.46 10.89 -5.09
CA THR A 36 -15.87 12.05 -5.78
C THR A 36 -14.44 11.75 -6.24
N ALA A 37 -13.65 11.06 -5.42
CA ALA A 37 -12.31 10.62 -5.81
C ALA A 37 -12.36 9.60 -6.97
N VAL A 38 -13.34 8.68 -7.00
CA VAL A 38 -13.55 7.77 -8.14
C VAL A 38 -13.91 8.54 -9.41
N ARG A 39 -14.80 9.52 -9.33
CA ARG A 39 -15.10 10.39 -10.49
C ARG A 39 -13.88 11.19 -10.94
N TYR A 40 -13.03 11.61 -9.99
CA TYR A 40 -11.77 12.26 -10.30
C TYR A 40 -10.82 11.34 -11.05
N TRP A 41 -10.65 10.09 -10.57
CA TRP A 41 -9.88 9.05 -11.24
C TRP A 41 -10.34 8.88 -12.70
N ASN A 42 -11.62 8.60 -12.93
CA ASN A 42 -12.17 8.35 -14.28
C ASN A 42 -11.93 9.51 -15.25
N ARG A 43 -11.87 10.73 -14.74
CA ARG A 43 -11.57 11.91 -15.55
C ARG A 43 -10.08 12.05 -15.87
N LYS A 44 -9.21 11.63 -14.95
CA LYS A 44 -7.75 11.76 -15.09
C LYS A 44 -7.10 10.57 -15.78
N ILE A 45 -7.70 9.40 -15.66
CA ILE A 45 -7.21 8.11 -16.19
C ILE A 45 -8.36 7.47 -16.98
N PRO A 46 -8.54 7.88 -18.24
CA PRO A 46 -9.72 7.51 -19.05
C PRO A 46 -9.62 6.13 -19.73
N ASN A 47 -8.70 5.28 -19.32
CA ASN A 47 -8.43 3.98 -19.96
C ASN A 47 -9.44 2.88 -19.60
N ASN A 48 -10.49 3.18 -18.81
CA ASN A 48 -11.52 2.25 -18.36
C ASN A 48 -11.00 1.02 -17.60
N ALA A 49 -9.76 1.05 -17.10
CA ALA A 49 -9.25 0.01 -16.23
C ALA A 49 -10.06 -0.06 -14.93
N PRO A 50 -10.36 -1.25 -14.39
CA PRO A 50 -11.10 -1.38 -13.15
C PRO A 50 -10.30 -0.77 -11.99
N HIS A 51 -11.01 -0.09 -11.09
CA HIS A 51 -10.42 0.41 -9.85
C HIS A 51 -10.15 -0.77 -8.91
N PRO A 52 -8.92 -0.97 -8.45
CA PRO A 52 -8.63 -2.07 -7.52
C PRO A 52 -9.32 -1.88 -6.17
N ASP A 53 -9.89 -2.94 -5.61
CA ASP A 53 -10.58 -2.91 -4.32
C ASP A 53 -9.69 -2.38 -3.18
N PHE A 54 -8.40 -2.71 -3.21
CA PHE A 54 -7.47 -2.21 -2.21
C PHE A 54 -7.38 -0.67 -2.23
N PHE A 55 -7.42 -0.03 -3.41
CA PHE A 55 -7.41 1.41 -3.53
C PHE A 55 -8.75 2.03 -3.09
N LEU A 56 -9.87 1.42 -3.54
CA LEU A 56 -11.21 1.87 -3.13
C LEU A 56 -11.39 1.85 -1.61
N SER A 57 -10.79 0.88 -0.93
CA SER A 57 -10.85 0.75 0.54
C SER A 57 -10.16 1.88 1.30
N LEU A 58 -9.23 2.60 0.65
CA LEU A 58 -8.51 3.74 1.24
C LEU A 58 -9.29 5.05 1.14
N LEU A 59 -10.32 5.10 0.30
CA LEU A 59 -11.09 6.33 0.09
C LEU A 59 -11.87 6.75 1.32
N SER A 60 -12.06 8.06 1.46
CA SER A 60 -12.79 8.62 2.59
C SER A 60 -14.23 8.11 2.66
N PRO A 61 -14.66 7.55 3.79
CA PRO A 61 -16.05 7.13 3.99
C PRO A 61 -16.98 8.29 4.35
N LEU A 62 -16.45 9.51 4.49
CA LEU A 62 -17.24 10.68 4.87
C LEU A 62 -18.33 10.97 3.85
N THR A 63 -19.51 11.36 4.35
CA THR A 63 -20.56 11.94 3.51
C THR A 63 -20.20 13.39 3.17
N ALA A 64 -20.77 13.91 2.09
CA ALA A 64 -20.54 15.29 1.67
C ALA A 64 -20.94 16.31 2.77
N SER A 65 -22.03 16.04 3.51
CA SER A 65 -22.49 16.89 4.61
C SER A 65 -21.50 16.93 5.78
N VAL A 66 -20.97 15.78 6.19
CA VAL A 66 -19.97 15.72 7.26
C VAL A 66 -18.66 16.36 6.81
N SER A 67 -18.25 16.12 5.57
CA SER A 67 -17.07 16.76 5.00
C SER A 67 -17.19 18.29 4.97
N SER A 68 -18.36 18.84 4.61
CA SER A 68 -18.57 20.28 4.61
C SER A 68 -18.55 20.87 6.02
N SER A 69 -19.09 20.17 7.02
CA SER A 69 -19.07 20.62 8.43
C SER A 69 -17.65 20.64 9.04
N LEU A 70 -16.75 19.78 8.55
CA LEU A 70 -15.33 19.78 8.94
C LEU A 70 -14.53 20.95 8.37
N SER A 71 -15.10 21.62 7.39
CA SER A 71 -14.37 22.67 6.68
C SER A 71 -14.27 23.99 7.43
N SER A 72 -14.97 24.18 8.58
CA SER A 72 -14.90 25.47 9.30
C SER A 72 -15.50 25.40 10.72
N PRO A 73 -14.70 25.60 11.79
CA PRO A 73 -13.23 25.49 11.84
C PRO A 73 -12.75 24.05 11.70
N LEU A 74 -11.52 23.85 11.25
CA LEU A 74 -10.93 22.52 11.18
C LEU A 74 -10.72 21.98 12.61
N SER A 75 -11.51 20.98 12.98
CA SER A 75 -11.45 20.35 14.30
C SER A 75 -11.70 18.85 14.18
N ILE A 76 -10.79 18.07 14.73
CA ILE A 76 -10.89 16.61 14.74
C ILE A 76 -11.47 16.17 16.08
N SER A 77 -12.78 15.99 16.11
CA SER A 77 -13.46 15.41 17.29
C SER A 77 -13.39 13.88 17.25
N PRO A 78 -13.58 13.18 18.40
CA PRO A 78 -13.61 11.71 18.44
C PRO A 78 -14.66 11.08 17.53
N SER A 79 -15.80 11.75 17.30
CA SER A 79 -16.83 11.27 16.38
C SER A 79 -16.38 11.35 14.93
N ILE A 80 -15.74 12.44 14.55
CA ILE A 80 -15.16 12.66 13.23
C ILE A 80 -14.03 11.66 12.96
N CYS A 81 -13.17 11.49 13.94
CA CYS A 81 -12.08 10.54 13.87
C CYS A 81 -12.56 9.14 13.49
N ARG A 82 -13.62 8.68 14.14
CA ARG A 82 -14.23 7.38 13.87
C ARG A 82 -14.91 7.33 12.51
N SER A 83 -15.73 8.32 12.19
CA SER A 83 -16.48 8.34 10.92
C SER A 83 -15.57 8.50 9.70
N ALA A 84 -14.44 9.18 9.85
CA ALA A 84 -13.44 9.34 8.79
C ALA A 84 -12.38 8.23 8.77
N ARG A 85 -12.47 7.25 9.66
CA ARG A 85 -11.45 6.20 9.85
C ARG A 85 -10.04 6.79 10.00
N LEU A 86 -9.85 7.69 10.97
CA LEU A 86 -8.57 8.31 11.29
C LEU A 86 -7.94 7.64 12.52
N LEU A 87 -6.63 7.77 12.67
CA LEU A 87 -5.92 7.30 13.86
C LEU A 87 -5.94 8.40 14.92
N CYS A 88 -6.72 8.22 15.97
CA CYS A 88 -6.82 9.16 17.08
C CYS A 88 -6.50 8.49 18.41
N PRO A 89 -5.87 9.22 19.36
CA PRO A 89 -5.33 8.66 20.61
C PRO A 89 -6.31 7.85 21.46
N ASN A 90 -7.58 8.23 21.46
CA ASN A 90 -8.63 7.62 22.28
C ASN A 90 -9.51 6.62 21.51
N SER A 91 -9.11 6.20 20.31
CA SER A 91 -9.82 5.14 19.61
C SER A 91 -9.35 3.78 20.15
N THR A 92 -10.30 2.88 20.44
CA THR A 92 -10.02 1.47 20.81
C THR A 92 -9.13 0.78 19.78
N TYR A 93 -9.15 1.27 18.56
CA TYR A 93 -8.37 0.89 17.42
C TYR A 93 -6.88 1.24 17.58
N PHE A 94 -6.57 2.42 18.14
CA PHE A 94 -5.20 2.85 18.37
C PHE A 94 -4.55 2.13 19.56
N GLN A 95 -5.32 1.75 20.58
CA GLN A 95 -4.80 1.03 21.75
C GLN A 95 -4.31 -0.38 21.39
N SER A 96 -4.88 -1.02 20.38
CA SER A 96 -4.39 -2.31 19.90
C SER A 96 -3.09 -2.22 19.11
N LEU A 97 -2.80 -1.06 18.50
CA LEU A 97 -1.54 -0.80 17.77
C LEU A 97 -0.33 -0.60 18.69
N SER A 98 -0.56 -0.04 19.87
CA SER A 98 0.54 0.37 20.76
C SER A 98 1.38 -0.80 21.27
N SER A 99 0.89 -2.04 21.18
CA SER A 99 1.59 -3.23 21.65
C SER A 99 2.28 -4.06 20.56
N THR A 100 1.96 -3.84 19.29
CA THR A 100 2.39 -4.77 18.23
C THR A 100 3.19 -4.11 17.10
N VAL A 101 3.05 -2.82 16.86
CA VAL A 101 3.58 -2.14 15.67
C VAL A 101 5.04 -1.72 15.81
N PHE A 102 5.62 -1.75 17.00
CA PHE A 102 6.91 -1.13 17.29
C PHE A 102 8.07 -2.06 17.60
N ILE A 103 7.92 -3.37 17.50
CA ILE A 103 9.02 -4.29 17.84
C ILE A 103 10.06 -4.38 16.72
N ASP A 104 9.69 -4.02 15.48
CA ASP A 104 10.60 -4.07 14.35
C ASP A 104 10.55 -2.77 13.54
N GLY A 105 11.33 -1.78 13.93
CA GLY A 105 11.45 -0.47 13.24
C GLY A 105 11.84 -0.52 11.76
N CYS A 106 11.73 -1.67 11.13
CA CYS A 106 12.01 -1.91 9.72
C CYS A 106 10.73 -2.10 8.88
N THR A 107 9.55 -2.12 9.48
CA THR A 107 8.38 -2.70 8.85
C THR A 107 7.55 -1.76 8.04
N LEU A 108 7.69 -0.49 8.21
CA LEU A 108 6.74 0.45 7.65
C LEU A 108 7.33 1.48 6.75
N SER A 109 8.61 1.60 6.75
CA SER A 109 9.24 2.60 5.93
C SER A 109 10.37 1.97 5.14
N TYR A 110 10.21 1.90 3.84
CA TYR A 110 11.35 1.91 2.91
C TYR A 110 12.14 3.21 3.04
N THR A 111 11.75 4.06 3.94
CA THR A 111 12.43 5.27 4.31
C THR A 111 13.31 4.99 5.50
N TYR A 112 14.50 4.60 5.18
CA TYR A 112 15.56 4.55 6.16
C TYR A 112 16.01 5.96 6.49
N THR A 113 15.39 6.58 7.47
CA THR A 113 16.07 7.62 8.23
C THR A 113 17.10 6.91 9.09
N PHE A 114 18.30 6.78 8.56
CA PHE A 114 19.44 6.40 9.36
C PHE A 114 19.77 7.55 10.31
N THR A 115 19.24 7.49 11.52
CA THR A 115 19.98 8.05 12.64
C THR A 115 21.17 7.11 12.86
N TYR A 116 22.33 7.64 12.63
CA TYR A 116 23.62 6.96 12.68
C TYR A 116 24.00 6.72 14.14
N GLU A 117 23.31 5.79 14.80
CA GLU A 117 23.72 5.28 16.11
C GLU A 117 23.60 3.75 16.10
N HIS A 118 24.76 3.13 16.03
CA HIS A 118 25.13 1.75 16.41
C HIS A 118 23.99 0.80 16.81
N THR A 119 23.18 0.35 15.87
CA THR A 119 22.31 -0.80 16.09
C THR A 119 22.53 -1.84 15.00
N ASN A 120 22.62 -3.09 15.40
CA ASN A 120 22.67 -4.24 14.49
C ASN A 120 21.38 -4.26 13.68
N ILE A 121 21.45 -3.83 12.41
CA ILE A 121 20.31 -3.85 11.50
C ILE A 121 20.06 -5.30 11.12
N THR A 122 18.95 -5.85 11.61
CA THR A 122 18.50 -7.18 11.18
C THR A 122 17.44 -6.98 10.08
N VAL A 123 17.77 -7.42 8.87
CA VAL A 123 16.82 -7.41 7.74
C VAL A 123 16.10 -8.75 7.69
N LYS A 124 14.76 -8.73 7.70
CA LYS A 124 13.99 -9.97 7.53
C LYS A 124 14.30 -10.62 6.17
N PRO A 125 14.55 -11.94 6.12
CA PRO A 125 14.81 -12.63 4.86
C PRO A 125 13.64 -12.47 3.89
N GLY A 126 13.95 -12.22 2.61
CA GLY A 126 12.97 -12.10 1.54
C GLY A 126 12.40 -10.68 1.33
N ILE A 127 12.75 -9.70 2.18
CA ILE A 127 12.41 -8.28 1.91
C ILE A 127 13.11 -7.82 0.64
N PHE A 128 14.43 -8.06 0.56
CA PHE A 128 15.23 -7.79 -0.64
C PHE A 128 15.66 -9.09 -1.26
N PHE A 129 15.75 -9.10 -2.58
CA PHE A 129 16.19 -10.26 -3.36
C PHE A 129 16.82 -9.82 -4.68
N ARG A 130 17.42 -10.77 -5.43
CA ARG A 130 17.99 -10.53 -6.76
C ARG A 130 16.96 -10.85 -7.84
N GLU A 131 17.02 -10.15 -8.98
CA GLU A 131 16.10 -10.37 -10.10
C GLU A 131 16.04 -11.84 -10.56
N GLN A 132 17.17 -12.53 -10.53
CA GLN A 132 17.25 -13.95 -10.87
C GLN A 132 16.43 -14.88 -9.97
N GLU A 133 16.02 -14.41 -8.78
CA GLU A 133 15.16 -15.16 -7.87
C GLU A 133 13.70 -15.18 -8.35
N LEU A 134 13.29 -14.20 -9.16
CA LEU A 134 11.98 -14.17 -9.83
C LEU A 134 11.93 -15.12 -11.02
N LYS A 135 12.33 -16.36 -10.84
CA LYS A 135 12.29 -17.40 -11.85
C LYS A 135 11.25 -18.45 -11.46
N GLU A 136 10.41 -18.83 -12.41
CA GLU A 136 9.42 -19.89 -12.23
C GLU A 136 10.04 -21.16 -11.65
N GLY A 137 9.40 -21.71 -10.63
CA GLY A 137 9.86 -22.90 -9.91
C GLY A 137 10.83 -22.61 -8.75
N ASN A 138 11.40 -21.42 -8.65
CA ASN A 138 12.26 -21.07 -7.52
C ASN A 138 11.44 -21.03 -6.22
N VAL A 139 12.07 -21.53 -5.16
CA VAL A 139 11.54 -21.42 -3.80
C VAL A 139 12.28 -20.30 -3.09
N VAL A 140 11.55 -19.28 -2.68
CA VAL A 140 12.10 -18.10 -2.02
C VAL A 140 11.37 -17.85 -0.69
N ARG A 141 12.02 -17.15 0.22
CA ARG A 141 11.32 -16.64 1.40
C ARG A 141 10.53 -15.39 1.06
N MET A 142 9.29 -15.34 1.56
CA MET A 142 8.49 -14.14 1.52
C MET A 142 8.23 -13.70 2.97
N PRO A 143 8.61 -12.48 3.35
CA PRO A 143 8.38 -12.00 4.70
C PRO A 143 6.87 -11.97 5.01
N ASP A 144 6.51 -12.15 6.27
CA ASP A 144 5.12 -11.93 6.71
C ASP A 144 4.80 -10.45 6.61
N ILE A 145 4.02 -10.11 5.62
CA ILE A 145 3.64 -8.73 5.29
C ILE A 145 2.18 -8.45 5.70
N ALA A 146 1.43 -9.51 6.05
CA ALA A 146 0.01 -9.39 6.34
C ALA A 146 -0.26 -8.83 7.73
N ASN A 147 0.63 -9.07 8.70
CA ASN A 147 0.35 -8.80 10.10
C ASN A 147 0.66 -7.37 10.57
N GLU A 148 1.38 -6.59 9.79
CA GLU A 148 1.93 -5.34 10.32
C GLU A 148 1.04 -4.11 10.12
N LEU A 149 0.09 -4.14 9.16
CA LEU A 149 -0.80 -3.00 8.87
C LEU A 149 -2.27 -3.36 8.67
N THR A 150 -2.65 -4.63 8.69
CA THR A 150 -3.98 -5.05 8.26
C THR A 150 -5.12 -4.64 9.18
N THR A 151 -4.83 -4.27 10.42
CA THR A 151 -5.85 -3.93 11.41
C THR A 151 -6.08 -2.44 11.60
N ALA A 152 -5.19 -1.58 11.14
CA ALA A 152 -5.19 -0.16 11.50
C ALA A 152 -4.93 0.79 10.33
N ARG A 153 -5.68 0.67 9.25
CA ARG A 153 -5.56 1.63 8.15
C ARG A 153 -6.44 2.84 8.36
N SER A 154 -5.81 4.01 8.34
CA SER A 154 -6.53 5.27 8.16
C SER A 154 -7.11 5.36 6.74
N SER A 155 -8.01 6.29 6.50
CA SER A 155 -8.48 6.62 5.16
C SER A 155 -7.89 7.93 4.69
N PHE A 156 -7.85 8.12 3.38
CA PHE A 156 -7.58 9.43 2.82
C PHE A 156 -8.60 10.45 3.33
N LEU A 157 -8.13 11.63 3.65
CA LEU A 157 -9.01 12.78 3.76
C LEU A 157 -9.38 13.27 2.35
N PRO A 158 -10.59 13.85 2.19
CA PRO A 158 -10.90 14.59 0.98
C PRO A 158 -9.85 15.68 0.75
N ARG A 159 -9.43 15.91 -0.49
CA ARG A 159 -8.45 16.96 -0.83
C ARG A 159 -8.80 18.30 -0.21
N SER A 160 -10.07 18.71 -0.25
CA SER A 160 -10.55 19.98 0.31
C SER A 160 -10.32 20.14 1.82
N ILE A 161 -10.13 19.04 2.54
CA ILE A 161 -9.77 19.02 3.95
C ILE A 161 -8.26 18.87 4.10
N ALA A 162 -7.65 17.91 3.40
CA ALA A 162 -6.22 17.63 3.47
C ALA A 162 -5.37 18.88 3.17
N ASP A 163 -5.72 19.64 2.13
CA ASP A 163 -5.01 20.86 1.72
C ASP A 163 -5.05 21.99 2.77
N ARG A 164 -5.91 21.87 3.78
CA ARG A 164 -6.05 22.87 4.87
C ARG A 164 -5.27 22.48 6.12
N ILE A 165 -4.77 21.28 6.20
CA ILE A 165 -3.92 20.83 7.29
C ILE A 165 -2.48 21.19 6.93
N PRO A 166 -1.82 22.08 7.69
CA PRO A 166 -0.40 22.33 7.49
C PRO A 166 0.37 21.01 7.65
N PHE A 167 1.18 20.67 6.64
CA PHE A 167 1.99 19.46 6.69
C PHE A 167 3.27 19.72 7.50
N GLU A 168 3.05 20.00 8.79
CA GLU A 168 4.07 20.33 9.79
C GLU A 168 3.81 19.51 11.05
N ALA A 169 4.84 18.91 11.65
CA ALA A 169 4.69 17.95 12.73
C ALA A 169 3.92 18.51 13.93
N GLU A 170 4.25 19.71 14.40
CA GLU A 170 3.58 20.32 15.56
C GLU A 170 2.12 20.67 15.26
N ALA A 171 1.83 21.15 14.05
CA ALA A 171 0.45 21.47 13.65
C ALA A 171 -0.42 20.21 13.62
N VAL A 172 0.10 19.12 13.07
CA VAL A 172 -0.60 17.84 13.01
C VAL A 172 -0.77 17.24 14.41
N LYS A 173 0.29 17.20 15.23
CA LYS A 173 0.20 16.71 16.60
C LYS A 173 -0.82 17.47 17.43
N SER A 174 -0.83 18.80 17.31
CA SER A 174 -1.83 19.66 17.99
C SER A 174 -3.25 19.39 17.51
N LEU A 175 -3.46 19.31 16.18
CA LEU A 175 -4.79 19.09 15.59
C LEU A 175 -5.41 17.75 16.01
N PHE A 176 -4.58 16.71 16.13
CA PHE A 176 -5.01 15.36 16.50
C PHE A 176 -4.90 15.07 18.00
N GLY A 177 -4.44 16.03 18.81
CA GLY A 177 -4.28 15.86 20.26
C GLY A 177 -3.29 14.75 20.61
N LEU A 178 -2.16 14.65 19.91
CA LEU A 178 -1.16 13.62 20.14
C LEU A 178 -0.27 14.01 21.30
N GLU A 179 -0.20 13.15 22.32
CA GLU A 179 0.71 13.34 23.44
C GLU A 179 2.17 13.16 23.01
N PRO A 180 3.09 13.99 23.52
CA PRO A 180 4.50 13.85 23.26
C PRO A 180 5.03 12.44 23.59
N ASN A 181 6.02 11.96 22.86
CA ASN A 181 6.65 10.65 23.01
C ASN A 181 5.76 9.43 22.74
N THR A 182 4.52 9.63 22.33
CA THR A 182 3.72 8.51 21.81
C THR A 182 4.26 8.04 20.46
N THR A 183 4.00 6.81 20.16
CA THR A 183 4.34 6.17 18.91
C THR A 183 3.88 6.96 17.69
N LEU A 184 2.60 7.39 17.70
CA LEU A 184 2.05 8.15 16.58
C LEU A 184 2.67 9.54 16.49
N ALA A 185 2.99 10.19 17.61
CA ALA A 185 3.68 11.49 17.60
C ALA A 185 5.07 11.39 16.96
N LYS A 186 5.84 10.35 17.29
CA LYS A 186 7.14 10.07 16.67
C LYS A 186 7.01 9.77 15.19
N ALA A 187 6.02 8.93 14.81
CA ALA A 187 5.76 8.63 13.41
C ALA A 187 5.39 9.88 12.60
N VAL A 188 4.67 10.84 13.21
CA VAL A 188 4.39 12.15 12.58
C VAL A 188 5.67 12.92 12.33
N ASP A 189 6.57 12.99 13.33
CA ASP A 189 7.87 13.67 13.18
C ASP A 189 8.69 13.06 12.04
N GLU A 190 8.85 11.73 12.05
CA GLU A 190 9.60 10.99 11.03
C GLU A 190 8.98 11.12 9.63
N THR A 191 7.66 11.04 9.52
CA THR A 191 6.97 11.19 8.24
C THR A 191 7.17 12.58 7.65
N VAL A 192 7.01 13.63 8.46
CA VAL A 192 7.18 15.01 8.00
C VAL A 192 8.63 15.26 7.59
N GLU A 193 9.61 14.84 8.40
CA GLU A 193 11.03 14.95 8.07
C GLU A 193 11.35 14.26 6.75
N GLN A 194 10.89 13.04 6.56
CA GLN A 194 11.13 12.28 5.34
C GLN A 194 10.47 12.92 4.12
N CYS A 195 9.26 13.41 4.26
CA CYS A 195 8.55 14.07 3.18
C CYS A 195 9.23 15.37 2.74
N GLN A 196 9.79 16.11 3.69
CA GLN A 196 10.49 17.39 3.46
C GLN A 196 11.96 17.23 3.07
N SER A 197 12.55 16.03 3.26
CA SER A 197 13.95 15.78 2.87
C SER A 197 14.14 15.94 1.36
N SER A 198 15.36 16.26 0.95
CA SER A 198 15.70 16.36 -0.48
C SER A 198 15.60 15.00 -1.16
N PRO A 199 15.12 14.92 -2.41
CA PRO A 199 15.10 13.68 -3.16
C PRO A 199 16.52 13.17 -3.44
N SER A 200 16.68 11.86 -3.56
CA SER A 200 17.91 11.23 -4.01
C SER A 200 18.21 11.60 -5.47
N LYS A 201 19.45 11.41 -5.90
CA LYS A 201 19.83 11.71 -7.28
C LYS A 201 18.99 10.95 -8.30
N GLY A 202 18.26 11.66 -9.13
CA GLY A 202 17.38 11.09 -10.16
C GLY A 202 16.01 10.67 -9.66
N GLU A 203 15.72 10.82 -8.39
CA GLU A 203 14.40 10.61 -7.81
C GLU A 203 13.52 11.83 -7.97
N THR A 204 12.27 11.62 -8.29
CA THR A 204 11.19 12.61 -8.14
C THR A 204 10.23 12.07 -7.10
N LYS A 205 9.97 12.82 -6.04
CA LYS A 205 9.13 12.37 -4.91
C LYS A 205 8.08 13.37 -4.52
N ARG A 206 7.03 12.89 -3.88
CA ARG A 206 5.96 13.69 -3.28
C ARG A 206 5.28 12.91 -2.18
N CYS A 207 5.05 13.52 -1.03
CA CYS A 207 4.10 12.99 -0.07
C CYS A 207 2.69 13.47 -0.43
N VAL A 208 1.79 12.52 -0.58
CA VAL A 208 0.40 12.76 -0.97
C VAL A 208 -0.52 12.48 0.20
N THR A 209 -1.47 13.36 0.43
CA THR A 209 -2.38 13.36 1.59
C THR A 209 -3.84 13.12 1.19
N SER A 210 -4.10 13.00 -0.10
CA SER A 210 -5.40 12.67 -0.68
C SER A 210 -5.27 11.75 -1.88
N ALA A 211 -6.33 11.02 -2.19
CA ALA A 211 -6.36 10.15 -3.37
C ALA A 211 -6.19 10.93 -4.66
N GLU A 212 -6.79 12.12 -4.74
CA GLU A 212 -6.69 13.00 -5.91
C GLU A 212 -5.26 13.50 -6.12
N ASP A 213 -4.52 13.79 -5.03
CA ASP A 213 -3.14 14.22 -5.12
C ASP A 213 -2.22 13.09 -5.59
N MET A 214 -2.49 11.86 -5.13
CA MET A 214 -1.78 10.67 -5.61
C MET A 214 -2.00 10.46 -7.11
N ILE A 215 -3.24 10.56 -7.57
CA ILE A 215 -3.60 10.44 -8.99
C ILE A 215 -2.90 11.52 -9.82
N ASP A 216 -2.92 12.77 -9.36
CA ASP A 216 -2.24 13.87 -10.05
C ASP A 216 -0.73 13.64 -10.17
N PHE A 217 -0.09 13.15 -9.11
CA PHE A 217 1.34 12.85 -9.15
C PHE A 217 1.63 11.70 -10.11
N ALA A 218 0.86 10.61 -10.06
CA ALA A 218 1.03 9.47 -10.95
C ALA A 218 0.85 9.86 -12.43
N VAL A 219 -0.21 10.63 -12.73
CA VAL A 219 -0.48 11.12 -14.10
C VAL A 219 0.60 12.10 -14.59
N ALA A 220 1.09 12.98 -13.70
CA ALA A 220 2.17 13.90 -14.06
C ALA A 220 3.48 13.18 -14.44
N MET A 221 3.74 12.03 -13.79
CA MET A 221 4.96 11.25 -14.02
C MET A 221 4.86 10.26 -15.19
N LEU A 222 3.67 9.71 -15.46
CA LEU A 222 3.51 8.55 -16.34
C LEU A 222 2.53 8.77 -17.50
N GLY A 223 1.78 9.88 -17.50
CA GLY A 223 0.64 10.08 -18.40
C GLY A 223 -0.64 9.45 -17.86
N ASP A 224 -1.68 9.45 -18.67
CA ASP A 224 -3.05 9.10 -18.29
C ASP A 224 -3.47 7.66 -18.63
N ASP A 225 -2.63 6.92 -19.35
CA ASP A 225 -2.85 5.50 -19.65
C ASP A 225 -2.07 4.62 -18.67
N ILE A 226 -2.50 4.64 -17.42
CA ILE A 226 -1.82 3.99 -16.29
C ILE A 226 -2.75 3.09 -15.49
N VAL A 227 -2.16 2.14 -14.79
CA VAL A 227 -2.84 1.25 -13.85
C VAL A 227 -2.05 1.16 -12.55
N VAL A 228 -2.74 0.90 -11.45
CA VAL A 228 -2.11 0.70 -10.15
C VAL A 228 -2.08 -0.77 -9.79
N ARG A 229 -0.96 -1.20 -9.21
CA ARG A 229 -0.69 -2.57 -8.79
C ARG A 229 -0.26 -2.61 -7.32
N SER A 230 -0.64 -3.66 -6.63
CA SER A 230 -0.19 -3.96 -5.26
C SER A 230 -0.18 -5.47 -5.05
N THR A 231 0.67 -5.95 -4.16
CA THR A 231 0.59 -7.32 -3.68
C THR A 231 -0.56 -7.40 -2.67
N VAL A 232 -1.56 -8.21 -2.97
CA VAL A 232 -2.70 -8.45 -2.08
C VAL A 232 -2.51 -9.82 -1.46
N LEU A 233 -2.11 -9.87 -0.19
CA LEU A 233 -1.91 -11.13 0.53
C LEU A 233 -3.11 -11.40 1.44
N PRO A 234 -3.92 -12.41 1.17
CA PRO A 234 -4.98 -12.80 2.09
C PRO A 234 -4.43 -13.44 3.38
N ASN A 235 -3.31 -14.18 3.29
CA ASN A 235 -2.65 -14.84 4.43
C ASN A 235 -1.19 -15.08 4.05
N GLY A 236 -0.29 -14.21 4.45
CA GLY A 236 1.16 -14.37 4.21
C GLY A 236 1.85 -14.79 5.49
N PRO A 237 2.16 -16.06 5.66
CA PRO A 237 2.90 -16.52 6.82
C PRO A 237 4.37 -16.51 6.51
N GLY A 238 5.17 -15.54 6.73
CA GLY A 238 6.64 -15.59 6.79
C GLY A 238 7.37 -16.83 6.27
N GLU A 239 6.76 -17.56 5.35
CA GLU A 239 7.12 -18.92 4.91
C GLU A 239 7.80 -18.90 3.53
N SER A 240 8.34 -20.04 3.19
CA SER A 240 8.84 -20.28 1.82
C SER A 240 7.65 -20.38 0.86
N ILE A 241 7.73 -19.65 -0.24
CA ILE A 241 6.78 -19.70 -1.36
C ILE A 241 7.49 -20.15 -2.61
N MET A 242 6.76 -20.68 -3.57
CA MET A 242 7.27 -20.95 -4.89
C MET A 242 6.85 -19.87 -5.86
N ILE A 243 7.76 -19.41 -6.68
CA ILE A 243 7.47 -18.49 -7.78
C ILE A 243 6.80 -19.29 -8.91
N GLY A 244 5.62 -18.89 -9.31
CA GLY A 244 4.92 -19.39 -10.49
C GLY A 244 5.25 -18.58 -11.74
N MET A 245 4.26 -18.35 -12.59
CA MET A 245 4.42 -17.55 -13.80
C MET A 245 4.84 -16.12 -13.45
N VAL A 246 5.85 -15.62 -14.15
CA VAL A 246 6.33 -14.23 -13.99
C VAL A 246 6.07 -13.46 -15.28
N LYS A 247 5.37 -12.34 -15.14
CA LYS A 247 5.11 -11.40 -16.22
C LYS A 247 5.84 -10.08 -15.95
N GLY A 248 6.77 -9.71 -16.82
CA GLY A 248 7.39 -8.39 -16.78
C GLY A 248 6.47 -7.33 -17.41
N ILE A 249 6.20 -6.25 -16.70
CA ILE A 249 5.53 -5.06 -17.24
C ILE A 249 6.41 -4.48 -18.35
N ASN A 250 5.80 -4.00 -19.44
CA ASN A 250 6.54 -3.56 -20.64
C ASN A 250 7.48 -4.65 -21.18
N GLY A 251 7.08 -5.94 -21.10
CA GLY A 251 7.88 -7.07 -21.54
C GLY A 251 9.18 -7.26 -20.75
N GLY A 252 9.21 -6.85 -19.47
CA GLY A 252 10.39 -6.96 -18.59
C GLY A 252 11.52 -5.99 -18.92
N LYS A 253 11.27 -4.99 -19.76
CA LYS A 253 12.23 -3.93 -20.07
C LYS A 253 12.22 -2.86 -18.98
N ILE A 254 13.26 -2.03 -18.96
CA ILE A 254 13.26 -0.83 -18.13
C ILE A 254 12.01 -0.01 -18.43
N THR A 255 11.30 0.39 -17.40
CA THR A 255 10.07 1.16 -17.47
C THR A 255 10.06 2.29 -16.45
N SER A 256 9.08 3.19 -16.57
CA SER A 256 8.79 4.18 -15.53
C SER A 256 7.71 3.67 -14.63
N SER A 257 7.81 3.94 -13.35
CA SER A 257 6.74 3.72 -12.37
C SER A 257 6.72 4.81 -11.31
N VAL A 258 5.62 4.88 -10.59
CA VAL A 258 5.50 5.63 -9.34
C VAL A 258 5.17 4.65 -8.24
N SER A 259 6.08 4.45 -7.32
CA SER A 259 5.85 3.64 -6.11
C SER A 259 5.39 4.53 -4.99
N CYS A 260 4.34 4.12 -4.28
CA CYS A 260 3.76 4.84 -3.17
C CYS A 260 3.78 3.95 -1.93
N HIS A 261 4.43 4.40 -0.88
CA HIS A 261 4.61 3.71 0.39
C HIS A 261 3.78 4.38 1.47
N GLU A 262 2.95 3.59 2.15
CA GLU A 262 2.13 4.07 3.25
C GLU A 262 2.99 4.44 4.46
N TYR A 263 2.68 5.58 5.08
CA TYR A 263 3.30 6.02 6.32
C TYR A 263 2.31 5.98 7.48
N LEU A 264 2.79 5.67 8.68
CA LEU A 264 1.99 5.76 9.89
C LEU A 264 1.75 7.24 10.24
N PHE A 265 0.51 7.66 10.06
CA PHE A 265 0.10 9.04 10.25
C PHE A 265 -1.37 9.10 10.68
N PRO A 266 -1.84 10.16 11.34
CA PRO A 266 -3.23 10.25 11.79
C PRO A 266 -4.29 10.09 10.69
N TYR A 267 -3.97 10.45 9.46
CA TYR A 267 -4.74 10.20 8.25
C TYR A 267 -3.85 9.60 7.18
N MET A 268 -4.41 9.08 6.10
CA MET A 268 -3.64 8.41 5.06
C MET A 268 -2.64 9.36 4.40
N VAL A 269 -1.38 9.01 4.48
CA VAL A 269 -0.26 9.69 3.82
C VAL A 269 0.57 8.65 3.10
N TYR A 270 0.90 8.93 1.85
CA TYR A 270 1.81 8.11 1.06
C TYR A 270 3.03 8.93 0.62
N TYR A 271 4.19 8.33 0.79
CA TYR A 271 5.39 8.76 0.11
C TYR A 271 5.40 8.15 -1.28
N CYS A 272 5.11 8.94 -2.31
CA CYS A 272 5.15 8.51 -3.69
C CYS A 272 6.44 8.98 -4.35
N HIS A 273 7.11 8.09 -5.07
CA HIS A 273 8.32 8.44 -5.79
C HIS A 273 8.48 7.68 -7.11
N SER A 274 9.21 8.28 -8.02
CA SER A 274 9.67 7.70 -9.27
C SER A 274 11.19 7.76 -9.31
N VAL A 275 11.82 6.64 -9.62
CA VAL A 275 13.27 6.51 -9.76
C VAL A 275 13.61 5.93 -11.13
N PRO A 276 14.79 6.28 -11.70
CA PRO A 276 15.17 5.78 -13.02
C PRO A 276 15.58 4.32 -13.00
N LYS A 277 15.56 3.71 -14.19
CA LYS A 277 16.10 2.36 -14.45
C LYS A 277 15.54 1.28 -13.55
N ILE A 278 14.22 1.15 -13.54
CA ILE A 278 13.54 0.06 -12.84
C ILE A 278 12.93 -0.94 -13.83
N ARG A 279 12.66 -2.14 -13.33
CA ARG A 279 11.78 -3.13 -13.93
C ARG A 279 10.68 -3.50 -12.94
N VAL A 280 9.49 -3.75 -13.44
CA VAL A 280 8.34 -4.16 -12.64
C VAL A 280 7.85 -5.51 -13.10
N TYR A 281 7.55 -6.38 -12.16
CA TYR A 281 7.10 -7.74 -12.40
C TYR A 281 5.82 -8.05 -11.62
N GLU A 282 4.93 -8.80 -12.26
CA GLU A 282 3.86 -9.54 -11.60
C GLU A 282 4.28 -11.01 -11.55
N ALA A 283 4.19 -11.63 -10.39
CA ALA A 283 4.55 -13.03 -10.20
C ALA A 283 3.42 -13.77 -9.49
N GLU A 284 3.10 -14.97 -9.96
CA GLU A 284 2.25 -15.87 -9.20
C GLU A 284 3.01 -16.41 -8.01
N ILE A 285 2.35 -16.42 -6.86
CA ILE A 285 2.87 -16.97 -5.62
C ILE A 285 2.15 -18.29 -5.38
N LEU A 286 2.90 -19.36 -5.36
CA LEU A 286 2.38 -20.72 -5.20
C LEU A 286 2.76 -21.29 -3.84
N SER A 287 1.91 -22.16 -3.31
CA SER A 287 2.25 -23.02 -2.18
C SER A 287 3.39 -23.97 -2.55
N VAL A 288 4.42 -24.07 -1.70
CA VAL A 288 5.51 -25.03 -1.92
C VAL A 288 5.00 -26.46 -1.87
N GLN A 289 4.00 -26.73 -1.02
CA GLN A 289 3.45 -28.07 -0.79
C GLN A 289 2.49 -28.51 -1.90
N THR A 290 1.48 -27.67 -2.19
CA THR A 290 0.39 -28.06 -3.12
C THR A 290 0.64 -27.60 -4.55
N LYS A 291 1.56 -26.66 -4.78
CA LYS A 291 1.80 -25.98 -6.06
C LYS A 291 0.61 -25.14 -6.54
N GLU A 292 -0.41 -25.02 -5.74
CA GLU A 292 -1.56 -24.17 -6.06
C GLU A 292 -1.22 -22.70 -5.87
N LYS A 293 -1.82 -21.86 -6.71
CA LYS A 293 -1.70 -20.42 -6.59
C LYS A 293 -2.39 -19.93 -5.32
N ILE A 294 -1.62 -19.31 -4.45
CA ILE A 294 -2.12 -18.72 -3.21
C ILE A 294 -2.24 -17.21 -3.31
N ASN A 295 -1.50 -16.57 -4.24
CA ASN A 295 -1.54 -15.12 -4.41
C ASN A 295 -0.92 -14.66 -5.74
N SER A 296 -0.91 -13.33 -5.93
CA SER A 296 -0.11 -12.63 -6.94
C SER A 296 0.69 -11.54 -6.24
N GLY A 297 2.00 -11.51 -6.51
CA GLY A 297 2.91 -10.52 -6.00
C GLY A 297 3.34 -9.52 -7.08
N VAL A 298 3.60 -8.30 -6.65
CA VAL A 298 4.21 -7.25 -7.49
C VAL A 298 5.60 -6.97 -6.95
N ALA A 299 6.60 -7.02 -7.82
CA ALA A 299 7.99 -6.76 -7.46
C ALA A 299 8.56 -5.62 -8.31
N ILE A 300 9.40 -4.81 -7.69
CA ILE A 300 10.21 -3.78 -8.36
C ILE A 300 11.68 -4.14 -8.22
N CYS A 301 12.40 -4.08 -9.34
CA CYS A 301 13.85 -4.25 -9.41
C CYS A 301 14.51 -2.93 -9.79
N HIS A 302 15.30 -2.39 -8.89
CA HIS A 302 16.15 -1.23 -9.12
C HIS A 302 17.43 -1.68 -9.80
N ILE A 303 17.54 -1.43 -11.10
CA ILE A 303 18.67 -1.89 -11.92
C ILE A 303 19.92 -1.03 -11.68
N ASP A 304 19.74 0.22 -11.31
CA ASP A 304 20.82 1.14 -10.99
C ASP A 304 20.72 1.61 -9.53
N THR A 305 21.54 1.04 -8.68
CA THR A 305 21.63 1.40 -7.25
C THR A 305 22.77 2.36 -6.94
N SER A 306 23.40 2.96 -7.95
CA SER A 306 24.62 3.77 -7.79
C SER A 306 24.43 5.03 -6.93
N ALA A 307 23.20 5.55 -6.86
CA ALA A 307 22.83 6.71 -6.02
C ALA A 307 22.44 6.33 -4.58
N TRP A 308 22.40 5.04 -4.24
CA TRP A 308 21.99 4.59 -2.93
C TRP A 308 23.08 4.78 -1.88
N ASN A 309 22.67 4.95 -0.61
CA ASN A 309 23.62 4.98 0.51
C ASN A 309 24.30 3.60 0.65
N ALA A 310 25.61 3.59 0.89
CA ALA A 310 26.37 2.36 1.07
C ALA A 310 25.91 1.53 2.30
N GLY A 311 25.30 2.18 3.30
CA GLY A 311 24.68 1.53 4.45
C GLY A 311 23.26 1.05 4.20
N HIS A 312 22.73 1.12 2.98
CA HIS A 312 21.37 0.67 2.70
C HIS A 312 21.18 -0.79 3.07
N PRO A 313 20.11 -1.16 3.80
CA PRO A 313 19.89 -2.51 4.30
C PRO A 313 19.86 -3.59 3.25
N ALA A 314 19.49 -3.26 2.01
CA ALA A 314 19.58 -4.22 0.90
C ALA A 314 21.01 -4.73 0.70
N PHE A 315 22.03 -3.90 0.90
CA PHE A 315 23.44 -4.34 0.80
C PHE A 315 23.86 -5.16 2.00
N VAL A 316 23.26 -4.93 3.17
CA VAL A 316 23.46 -5.79 4.34
C VAL A 316 22.86 -7.18 4.10
N ALA A 317 21.62 -7.21 3.55
CA ALA A 317 20.90 -8.46 3.31
C ALA A 317 21.47 -9.29 2.16
N LEU A 318 21.84 -8.64 1.04
CA LEU A 318 22.20 -9.30 -0.21
C LEU A 318 23.70 -9.28 -0.50
N GLY A 319 24.47 -8.56 0.31
CA GLY A 319 25.86 -8.25 0.00
C GLY A 319 25.99 -7.26 -1.17
N GLY A 320 27.19 -6.78 -1.42
CA GLY A 320 27.51 -5.86 -2.51
C GLY A 320 27.60 -4.40 -2.06
N LYS A 321 27.60 -3.48 -3.03
CA LYS A 321 27.74 -2.02 -2.84
C LYS A 321 26.90 -1.28 -3.86
N PRO A 322 26.63 0.03 -3.65
CA PRO A 322 25.94 0.85 -4.63
C PRO A 322 26.53 0.72 -6.06
N GLY A 323 25.66 0.53 -7.03
CA GLY A 323 26.02 0.41 -8.45
C GLY A 323 26.60 -0.95 -8.88
N GLN A 324 26.81 -1.90 -7.97
CA GLN A 324 27.36 -3.21 -8.35
C GLN A 324 26.29 -4.20 -8.82
N ASN A 325 25.13 -4.17 -8.17
CA ASN A 325 24.08 -5.13 -8.43
C ASN A 325 22.70 -4.44 -8.34
N GLU A 326 21.76 -5.04 -9.03
CA GLU A 326 20.35 -4.70 -8.88
C GLU A 326 19.84 -5.15 -7.50
N VAL A 327 18.79 -4.47 -7.05
CA VAL A 327 18.04 -4.82 -5.84
C VAL A 327 16.57 -4.86 -6.17
N CYS A 328 15.94 -5.99 -5.89
CA CYS A 328 14.52 -6.17 -6.00
C CYS A 328 13.85 -6.22 -4.62
N HIS A 329 12.61 -5.82 -4.57
CA HIS A 329 11.75 -5.98 -3.41
C HIS A 329 10.29 -6.13 -3.85
N TRP A 330 9.48 -6.75 -2.98
CA TRP A 330 8.04 -6.81 -3.20
C TRP A 330 7.39 -5.46 -2.90
N ILE A 331 6.32 -5.15 -3.62
CA ILE A 331 5.39 -4.08 -3.24
C ILE A 331 4.42 -4.69 -2.22
N PHE A 332 4.62 -4.34 -0.98
CA PHE A 332 3.89 -4.92 0.14
C PHE A 332 2.45 -4.44 0.24
N ASN A 333 1.65 -5.16 1.01
CA ASN A 333 0.30 -4.74 1.39
C ASN A 333 0.35 -3.35 2.08
N GLY A 334 -0.42 -2.38 1.58
CA GLY A 334 -0.31 -0.98 2.00
C GLY A 334 0.47 -0.10 1.04
N SER A 335 1.47 -0.66 0.35
CA SER A 335 2.17 0.03 -0.73
C SER A 335 1.56 -0.30 -2.09
N MET A 336 1.79 0.55 -3.06
CA MET A 336 1.33 0.35 -4.43
C MET A 336 2.33 0.91 -5.44
N THR A 337 2.25 0.45 -6.66
CA THR A 337 2.97 1.02 -7.79
C THR A 337 2.06 1.33 -8.95
N TRP A 338 2.19 2.51 -9.51
CA TRP A 338 1.56 2.92 -10.74
C TRP A 338 2.50 2.62 -11.90
N VAL A 339 1.97 2.04 -12.94
CA VAL A 339 2.71 1.67 -14.15
C VAL A 339 1.89 2.02 -15.39
N ILE A 340 2.56 2.21 -16.51
CA ILE A 340 1.90 2.39 -17.80
C ILE A 340 1.08 1.12 -18.09
N ALA A 341 -0.16 1.28 -18.57
CA ALA A 341 -1.00 0.15 -18.93
C ALA A 341 -0.34 -0.66 -20.06
N ASP A 342 -0.31 -1.98 -19.91
CA ASP A 342 0.14 -2.85 -20.99
C ASP A 342 -0.81 -2.67 -22.18
N LYS A 343 -0.29 -2.31 -23.33
CA LYS A 343 -1.05 -2.36 -24.58
C LYS A 343 -1.25 -3.84 -24.92
N SER A 344 -2.47 -4.32 -24.70
CA SER A 344 -2.92 -5.66 -25.10
C SER A 344 -2.87 -5.84 -26.61
#